data_9fb38be65a71304e066e6a5f12bdec03
#
_entry.id   9fb38be65a71304e066e6a5f12bdec03
#
_cell.length_a   1.000
_cell.length_b   1.000
_cell.length_c   1.000
_cell.angle_alpha   90.00
_cell.angle_beta   90.00
_cell.angle_gamma   90.00
#
_symmetry.space_group_name_H-M   'P 1'
#
loop_
_entity.id
_entity.type
_entity.pdbx_description
1 polymer ?
#
loop_
_entity_poly.entity_id
_entity_poly.type
_entity_poly.pdbx_seq_one_letter_code
_entity_poly.pdbx_strand_id
1 'polypeptide(L)'
;MLNLRAIARQAMLDRGFIVSLPEAAQHELNNAAEPRFDSAGIRDLTSWLWSSIDNDDSRDLDQIEFAAKETGGTRIYIGVADVDWFVRANSALDDAAQHNTTSVYTGVQTFPMLPERLSTDLSSLNEGEKRLAVVTEMLIADDGRVTESTMYSAIVQNKAQLTYDAVAAWLDEEPGAKTPQRLLGNGDLQVQLKMQDAAAHLLRERRHEAGALTFQTTELRPVVTPDGTVVDLQAHVHNRATRLIEDLMIAANEVNAGFLEQHGLPSIRRVVKTPARWDRIRALAALMGGNLPEEPDAVSLEAFLQQQQRTNPAHFAELSLSVIKLLGRGEYMMKVPGEEAPGHFGLAVQNYSHSTAPNRRYADLLAQRLVKAAQVRTNSPYSVDELSALATRCTQKEDDANKVERLVKKCAAAAMLRSHIGQQYEAVVSGINADGAWVRITHPPVEGTLEGAAKHLDVGHRVHVRLVSVNPERGFIDFALISS
;
A
#
# COMPACT_ATOMS: atom_id res chain seq x y z
N MET A 1 -29.68 12.51 -9.74
CA MET A 1 -28.73 12.51 -8.60
C MET A 1 -27.55 11.66 -9.04
N LEU A 2 -26.32 12.12 -8.85
CA LEU A 2 -25.10 11.41 -9.24
C LEU A 2 -24.98 10.12 -8.39
N ASN A 3 -24.85 8.96 -9.06
CA ASN A 3 -24.68 7.67 -8.37
C ASN A 3 -23.23 7.18 -8.55
N LEU A 4 -22.36 7.54 -7.63
CA LEU A 4 -20.93 7.16 -7.68
C LEU A 4 -20.71 5.64 -7.57
N ARG A 5 -21.58 4.89 -6.87
CA ARG A 5 -21.49 3.43 -6.81
C ARG A 5 -21.75 2.80 -8.18
N ALA A 6 -22.74 3.33 -8.92
CA ALA A 6 -23.01 2.86 -10.28
C ALA A 6 -21.84 3.19 -11.22
N ILE A 7 -21.23 4.38 -11.09
CA ILE A 7 -20.03 4.77 -11.85
C ILE A 7 -18.87 3.84 -11.52
N ALA A 8 -18.63 3.58 -10.25
CA ALA A 8 -17.55 2.68 -9.80
C ALA A 8 -17.75 1.26 -10.37
N ARG A 9 -18.98 0.71 -10.26
CA ARG A 9 -19.31 -0.60 -10.81
C ARG A 9 -19.11 -0.66 -12.33
N GLN A 10 -19.55 0.36 -13.07
CA GLN A 10 -19.37 0.41 -14.51
C GLN A 10 -17.88 0.51 -14.88
N ALA A 11 -17.10 1.32 -14.17
CA ALA A 11 -15.66 1.44 -14.39
C ALA A 11 -14.91 0.13 -14.15
N MET A 12 -15.34 -0.69 -13.17
CA MET A 12 -14.82 -2.03 -12.94
C MET A 12 -15.10 -2.95 -14.15
N LEU A 13 -16.35 -2.96 -14.64
CA LEU A 13 -16.75 -3.77 -15.80
C LEU A 13 -16.01 -3.35 -17.07
N ASP A 14 -15.89 -2.06 -17.34
CA ASP A 14 -15.20 -1.51 -18.51
C ASP A 14 -13.69 -1.89 -18.54
N ARG A 15 -13.13 -2.23 -17.38
CA ARG A 15 -11.73 -2.70 -17.24
C ARG A 15 -11.63 -4.21 -17.05
N GLY A 16 -12.72 -4.92 -17.31
CA GLY A 16 -12.75 -6.38 -17.28
C GLY A 16 -12.51 -6.98 -15.89
N PHE A 17 -12.98 -6.31 -14.82
CA PHE A 17 -13.04 -6.91 -13.49
C PHE A 17 -14.32 -7.69 -13.31
N ILE A 18 -14.23 -8.79 -12.57
CA ILE A 18 -15.39 -9.53 -12.06
C ILE A 18 -15.95 -8.73 -10.86
N VAL A 19 -17.20 -8.31 -10.94
CA VAL A 19 -17.91 -7.58 -9.88
C VAL A 19 -18.98 -8.41 -9.17
N SER A 20 -19.15 -9.66 -9.57
CA SER A 20 -20.01 -10.64 -8.93
C SER A 20 -19.33 -11.99 -8.99
N LEU A 21 -19.31 -12.70 -7.86
CA LEU A 21 -18.61 -13.98 -7.75
C LEU A 21 -19.24 -15.02 -8.72
N PRO A 22 -18.43 -15.76 -9.51
CA PRO A 22 -18.91 -16.85 -10.37
C PRO A 22 -19.61 -17.95 -9.54
N GLU A 23 -20.58 -18.65 -10.12
CA GLU A 23 -21.38 -19.66 -9.43
C GLU A 23 -20.53 -20.79 -8.83
N ALA A 24 -19.51 -21.27 -9.56
CA ALA A 24 -18.59 -22.29 -9.07
C ALA A 24 -17.81 -21.82 -7.83
N ALA A 25 -17.31 -20.57 -7.85
CA ALA A 25 -16.63 -19.97 -6.72
C ALA A 25 -17.60 -19.73 -5.54
N GLN A 26 -18.85 -19.35 -5.81
CA GLN A 26 -19.88 -19.21 -4.77
C GLN A 26 -20.19 -20.57 -4.10
N HIS A 27 -20.25 -21.64 -4.87
CA HIS A 27 -20.43 -22.99 -4.33
C HIS A 27 -19.25 -23.42 -3.46
N GLU A 28 -18.02 -23.16 -3.89
CA GLU A 28 -16.81 -23.42 -3.11
C GLU A 28 -16.82 -22.63 -1.80
N LEU A 29 -17.10 -21.32 -1.86
CA LEU A 29 -17.22 -20.45 -0.69
C LEU A 29 -18.25 -20.97 0.33
N ASN A 30 -19.41 -21.45 -0.13
CA ASN A 30 -20.48 -21.94 0.75
C ASN A 30 -20.05 -23.21 1.51
N ASN A 31 -19.10 -23.97 0.95
CA ASN A 31 -18.53 -25.17 1.57
C ASN A 31 -17.24 -24.89 2.34
N ALA A 32 -16.72 -23.66 2.35
CA ALA A 32 -15.56 -23.29 3.13
C ALA A 32 -15.86 -23.44 4.63
N ALA A 33 -14.99 -24.15 5.32
CA ALA A 33 -15.10 -24.40 6.77
C ALA A 33 -13.84 -23.91 7.48
N GLU A 34 -13.96 -23.64 8.76
CA GLU A 34 -12.81 -23.28 9.59
C GLU A 34 -11.75 -24.42 9.59
N PRO A 35 -10.46 -24.04 9.63
CA PRO A 35 -9.38 -25.02 9.65
C PRO A 35 -9.41 -25.83 10.94
N ARG A 36 -9.02 -27.12 10.84
CA ARG A 36 -8.70 -27.92 12.02
C ARG A 36 -7.29 -27.57 12.50
N PHE A 37 -7.16 -27.23 13.77
CA PHE A 37 -5.91 -26.75 14.36
C PHE A 37 -5.03 -27.89 14.93
N ASP A 38 -5.18 -29.11 14.42
CA ASP A 38 -4.47 -30.32 14.87
C ASP A 38 -3.41 -30.84 13.88
N SER A 39 -3.06 -30.02 12.87
CA SER A 39 -2.14 -30.42 11.81
C SER A 39 -0.69 -30.48 12.30
N ALA A 40 -0.01 -31.60 12.06
CA ALA A 40 1.40 -31.77 12.38
C ALA A 40 2.29 -30.74 11.68
N GLY A 41 3.23 -30.16 12.44
CA GLY A 41 4.19 -29.18 11.90
C GLY A 41 3.75 -27.71 11.98
N ILE A 42 2.54 -27.42 12.47
CA ILE A 42 2.06 -26.06 12.73
C ILE A 42 2.35 -25.69 14.18
N ARG A 43 3.03 -24.55 14.42
CA ARG A 43 3.34 -24.08 15.79
C ARG A 43 2.10 -23.46 16.43
N ASP A 44 1.81 -23.76 17.69
CA ASP A 44 0.77 -23.05 18.45
C ASP A 44 1.37 -21.84 19.17
N LEU A 45 1.04 -20.65 18.69
CA LEU A 45 1.47 -19.36 19.22
C LEU A 45 0.27 -18.54 19.75
N THR A 46 -0.84 -19.20 20.05
CA THR A 46 -2.08 -18.55 20.51
C THR A 46 -1.96 -17.89 21.87
N SER A 47 -0.96 -18.27 22.69
CA SER A 47 -0.70 -17.67 24.01
C SER A 47 0.04 -16.33 23.95
N TRP A 48 0.60 -15.96 22.79
CA TRP A 48 1.38 -14.73 22.63
C TRP A 48 0.48 -13.50 22.55
N LEU A 49 1.02 -12.33 22.93
CA LEU A 49 0.32 -11.06 22.90
C LEU A 49 0.34 -10.42 21.50
N TRP A 50 -0.20 -11.13 20.54
CA TRP A 50 -0.39 -10.61 19.19
C TRP A 50 -1.34 -9.41 19.17
N SER A 51 -1.02 -8.42 18.38
CA SER A 51 -1.89 -7.26 18.14
C SER A 51 -1.90 -6.89 16.68
N SER A 52 -2.99 -6.30 16.20
CA SER A 52 -3.07 -5.63 14.91
C SER A 52 -3.22 -4.13 15.08
N ILE A 53 -2.71 -3.35 14.11
CA ILE A 53 -2.93 -1.91 14.00
C ILE A 53 -3.41 -1.64 12.57
N ASP A 54 -4.64 -1.11 12.43
CA ASP A 54 -5.24 -0.84 11.13
C ASP A 54 -6.16 0.40 11.19
N ASN A 55 -6.92 0.71 10.13
CA ASN A 55 -7.95 1.74 10.19
C ASN A 55 -9.08 1.29 11.14
N ASP A 56 -9.85 2.24 11.65
CA ASP A 56 -10.96 1.98 12.57
C ASP A 56 -12.14 1.23 11.90
N ASP A 57 -12.26 1.32 10.58
CA ASP A 57 -13.26 0.63 9.77
C ASP A 57 -12.75 -0.66 9.08
N SER A 58 -11.46 -1.02 9.27
CA SER A 58 -10.87 -2.24 8.68
C SER A 58 -11.47 -3.50 9.30
N ARG A 59 -11.86 -4.43 8.42
CA ARG A 59 -12.42 -5.72 8.78
C ARG A 59 -11.64 -6.91 8.21
N ASP A 60 -10.79 -6.64 7.22
CA ASP A 60 -9.91 -7.58 6.53
C ASP A 60 -8.49 -7.47 7.11
N LEU A 61 -8.30 -7.99 8.32
CA LEU A 61 -7.02 -7.94 9.03
C LEU A 61 -6.05 -8.95 8.45
N ASP A 62 -5.15 -8.47 7.61
CA ASP A 62 -4.15 -9.30 6.91
C ASP A 62 -2.98 -9.71 7.80
N GLN A 63 -2.61 -8.90 8.82
CA GLN A 63 -1.41 -9.12 9.64
C GLN A 63 -1.62 -8.78 11.12
N ILE A 64 -0.81 -9.43 11.95
CA ILE A 64 -0.64 -9.17 13.39
C ILE A 64 0.83 -9.22 13.76
N GLU A 65 1.23 -8.46 14.79
CA GLU A 65 2.61 -8.31 15.20
C GLU A 65 2.82 -8.73 16.66
N PHE A 66 4.02 -9.26 16.93
CA PHE A 66 4.53 -9.52 18.26
C PHE A 66 6.04 -9.22 18.33
N ALA A 67 6.54 -8.74 19.47
CA ALA A 67 7.93 -8.42 19.70
C ALA A 67 8.47 -9.08 20.97
N ALA A 68 9.73 -9.47 20.95
CA ALA A 68 10.44 -9.95 22.12
C ALA A 68 11.85 -9.34 22.18
N LYS A 69 12.28 -8.89 23.37
CA LYS A 69 13.67 -8.46 23.56
C LYS A 69 14.57 -9.67 23.70
N GLU A 70 15.66 -9.68 22.93
CA GLU A 70 16.67 -10.74 22.96
C GLU A 70 18.08 -10.17 23.03
N THR A 71 19.06 -11.06 23.29
CA THR A 71 20.47 -10.69 23.16
C THR A 71 20.77 -10.35 21.70
N GLY A 72 21.28 -9.15 21.46
CA GLY A 72 21.64 -8.68 20.12
C GLY A 72 20.55 -7.87 19.40
N GLY A 73 19.35 -7.67 20.01
CA GLY A 73 18.36 -6.82 19.38
C GLY A 73 16.91 -7.05 19.84
N THR A 74 15.99 -6.78 18.94
CA THR A 74 14.57 -7.04 19.12
C THR A 74 14.12 -8.06 18.09
N ARG A 75 13.55 -9.17 18.53
CA ARG A 75 12.93 -10.17 17.64
C ARG A 75 11.50 -9.75 17.36
N ILE A 76 11.19 -9.58 16.09
CA ILE A 76 9.87 -9.24 15.58
C ILE A 76 9.27 -10.46 14.89
N TYR A 77 7.99 -10.66 15.14
CA TYR A 77 7.18 -11.70 14.54
C TYR A 77 5.99 -11.03 13.85
N ILE A 78 5.77 -11.38 12.58
CA ILE A 78 4.66 -10.88 11.78
C ILE A 78 3.87 -12.08 11.29
N GLY A 79 2.65 -12.24 11.79
CA GLY A 79 1.72 -13.28 11.37
C GLY A 79 0.84 -12.76 10.25
N VAL A 80 0.95 -13.32 9.05
CA VAL A 80 0.11 -13.01 7.90
C VAL A 80 -0.94 -14.10 7.73
N ALA A 81 -2.20 -13.73 7.54
CA ALA A 81 -3.33 -14.64 7.36
C ALA A 81 -3.03 -15.72 6.31
N ASP A 82 -3.23 -17.01 6.65
CA ASP A 82 -3.03 -18.13 5.71
C ASP A 82 -4.24 -18.27 4.79
N VAL A 83 -4.28 -17.41 3.76
CA VAL A 83 -5.34 -17.38 2.75
C VAL A 83 -5.30 -18.60 1.84
N ASP A 84 -4.12 -19.15 1.56
CA ASP A 84 -3.96 -20.36 0.75
C ASP A 84 -4.66 -21.59 1.35
N TRP A 85 -4.89 -21.59 2.67
CA TRP A 85 -5.69 -22.64 3.29
C TRP A 85 -7.09 -22.75 2.70
N PHE A 86 -7.71 -21.61 2.42
CA PHE A 86 -9.09 -21.51 1.90
C PHE A 86 -9.13 -21.43 0.37
N VAL A 87 -8.18 -20.74 -0.23
CA VAL A 87 -8.13 -20.48 -1.67
C VAL A 87 -7.03 -21.34 -2.28
N ARG A 88 -7.37 -22.60 -2.59
CA ARG A 88 -6.40 -23.54 -3.14
C ARG A 88 -6.08 -23.21 -4.60
N ALA A 89 -4.81 -23.41 -4.97
CA ALA A 89 -4.38 -23.22 -6.36
C ALA A 89 -5.25 -24.01 -7.33
N ASN A 90 -5.66 -23.36 -8.42
CA ASN A 90 -6.54 -23.91 -9.47
C ASN A 90 -7.98 -24.23 -8.98
N SER A 91 -8.43 -23.67 -7.87
CA SER A 91 -9.83 -23.75 -7.45
C SER A 91 -10.66 -22.63 -8.11
N ALA A 92 -12.00 -22.72 -8.04
CA ALA A 92 -12.85 -21.68 -8.60
C ALA A 92 -12.71 -20.31 -7.88
N LEU A 93 -12.41 -20.33 -6.58
CA LEU A 93 -12.07 -19.11 -5.82
C LEU A 93 -10.71 -18.54 -6.28
N ASP A 94 -9.74 -19.39 -6.54
CA ASP A 94 -8.45 -18.99 -7.07
C ASP A 94 -8.55 -18.38 -8.46
N ASP A 95 -9.33 -18.99 -9.35
CA ASP A 95 -9.59 -18.47 -10.69
C ASP A 95 -10.20 -17.06 -10.64
N ALA A 96 -11.16 -16.83 -9.74
CA ALA A 96 -11.76 -15.51 -9.54
C ALA A 96 -10.76 -14.49 -8.98
N ALA A 97 -9.95 -14.89 -7.98
CA ALA A 97 -8.90 -14.08 -7.39
C ALA A 97 -7.81 -13.74 -8.41
N GLN A 98 -7.36 -14.73 -9.19
CA GLN A 98 -6.40 -14.55 -10.29
C GLN A 98 -6.94 -13.66 -11.40
N HIS A 99 -8.25 -13.68 -11.66
CA HIS A 99 -8.85 -12.80 -12.65
C HIS A 99 -8.76 -11.33 -12.23
N ASN A 100 -9.10 -11.01 -11.00
CA ASN A 100 -9.08 -9.63 -10.46
C ASN A 100 -7.72 -9.18 -9.97
N THR A 101 -6.91 -10.08 -9.43
CA THR A 101 -5.57 -9.91 -8.82
C THR A 101 -5.48 -8.94 -7.65
N THR A 102 -6.41 -8.04 -7.45
CA THR A 102 -6.39 -7.05 -6.36
C THR A 102 -7.79 -6.61 -5.96
N SER A 103 -7.95 -6.23 -4.70
CA SER A 103 -9.10 -5.45 -4.25
C SER A 103 -9.01 -4.02 -4.76
N VAL A 104 -10.15 -3.38 -5.03
CA VAL A 104 -10.24 -2.00 -5.54
C VAL A 104 -11.01 -1.13 -4.57
N TYR A 105 -10.37 -0.06 -4.06
CA TYR A 105 -10.90 0.82 -3.01
C TYR A 105 -11.31 2.16 -3.60
N THR A 106 -12.56 2.30 -4.00
CA THR A 106 -13.04 3.51 -4.69
C THR A 106 -13.41 4.65 -3.74
N GLY A 107 -13.42 4.40 -2.42
CA GLY A 107 -13.87 5.34 -1.41
C GLY A 107 -15.39 5.41 -1.25
N VAL A 108 -16.16 4.94 -2.23
CA VAL A 108 -17.64 4.87 -2.16
C VAL A 108 -18.14 3.42 -2.09
N GLN A 109 -17.31 2.49 -2.53
CA GLN A 109 -17.52 1.05 -2.47
C GLN A 109 -16.17 0.33 -2.60
N THR A 110 -15.96 -0.71 -1.81
CA THR A 110 -14.86 -1.66 -2.00
C THR A 110 -15.32 -2.81 -2.89
N PHE A 111 -14.47 -3.18 -3.86
CA PHE A 111 -14.60 -4.39 -4.65
C PHE A 111 -13.50 -5.35 -4.21
N PRO A 112 -13.79 -6.28 -3.31
CA PRO A 112 -12.78 -7.15 -2.75
C PRO A 112 -12.31 -8.19 -3.78
N MET A 113 -11.02 -8.56 -3.75
CA MET A 113 -10.47 -9.65 -4.55
C MET A 113 -11.07 -11.00 -4.13
N LEU A 114 -11.19 -11.21 -2.84
CA LEU A 114 -11.82 -12.38 -2.24
C LEU A 114 -13.16 -11.99 -1.63
N PRO A 115 -14.18 -12.89 -1.63
CA PRO A 115 -15.47 -12.63 -0.98
C PRO A 115 -15.31 -12.25 0.49
N GLU A 116 -16.17 -11.33 0.98
CA GLU A 116 -16.12 -10.84 2.37
C GLU A 116 -16.12 -11.97 3.41
N ARG A 117 -16.87 -13.05 3.19
CA ARG A 117 -16.85 -14.23 4.09
C ARG A 117 -15.45 -14.83 4.26
N LEU A 118 -14.57 -14.70 3.26
CA LEU A 118 -13.15 -15.07 3.41
C LEU A 118 -12.35 -13.92 3.98
N SER A 119 -12.31 -12.78 3.30
CA SER A 119 -11.39 -11.69 3.61
C SER A 119 -11.67 -10.98 4.93
N THR A 120 -12.92 -10.94 5.40
CA THR A 120 -13.31 -10.25 6.64
C THR A 120 -13.71 -11.17 7.79
N ASP A 121 -13.79 -12.48 7.53
CA ASP A 121 -14.22 -13.48 8.52
C ASP A 121 -13.22 -14.64 8.60
N LEU A 122 -13.33 -15.66 7.73
CA LEU A 122 -12.62 -16.94 7.89
C LEU A 122 -11.09 -16.81 7.87
N SER A 123 -10.51 -15.95 7.05
CA SER A 123 -9.06 -15.72 6.99
C SER A 123 -8.61 -14.47 7.76
N SER A 124 -9.50 -13.52 8.05
CA SER A 124 -9.16 -12.32 8.80
C SER A 124 -8.66 -12.65 10.21
N LEU A 125 -7.57 -12.01 10.62
CA LEU A 125 -6.97 -12.19 11.94
C LEU A 125 -7.74 -11.41 13.03
N ASN A 126 -9.05 -11.67 13.11
CA ASN A 126 -9.98 -11.01 14.01
C ASN A 126 -9.61 -11.21 15.46
N GLU A 127 -9.88 -10.18 16.31
CA GLU A 127 -9.59 -10.25 17.74
C GLU A 127 -10.36 -11.38 18.43
N GLY A 128 -9.64 -12.15 19.23
CA GLY A 128 -10.19 -13.26 20.00
C GLY A 128 -10.29 -14.60 19.25
N GLU A 129 -10.16 -14.57 17.92
CA GLU A 129 -10.30 -15.76 17.08
C GLU A 129 -8.96 -16.45 16.84
N LYS A 130 -8.96 -17.79 16.86
CA LYS A 130 -7.81 -18.58 16.41
C LYS A 130 -7.79 -18.63 14.89
N ARG A 131 -6.63 -18.34 14.31
CA ARG A 131 -6.44 -18.35 12.86
C ARG A 131 -5.13 -19.00 12.48
N LEU A 132 -5.07 -19.54 11.27
CA LEU A 132 -3.82 -19.95 10.64
C LEU A 132 -3.10 -18.73 10.08
N ALA A 133 -1.80 -18.69 10.27
CA ALA A 133 -0.94 -17.65 9.73
C ALA A 133 0.39 -18.22 9.22
N VAL A 134 0.98 -17.56 8.24
CA VAL A 134 2.38 -17.71 7.90
C VAL A 134 3.15 -16.63 8.65
N VAL A 135 4.01 -17.05 9.56
CA VAL A 135 4.77 -16.15 10.43
C VAL A 135 6.14 -15.87 9.80
N THR A 136 6.46 -14.59 9.65
CA THR A 136 7.82 -14.11 9.43
C THR A 136 8.42 -13.75 10.77
N GLU A 137 9.53 -14.39 11.12
CA GLU A 137 10.31 -14.13 12.32
C GLU A 137 11.64 -13.50 11.91
N MET A 138 12.04 -12.39 12.54
CA MET A 138 13.30 -11.70 12.24
C MET A 138 13.90 -11.06 13.49
N LEU A 139 15.24 -11.15 13.64
CA LEU A 139 15.99 -10.43 14.66
C LEU A 139 16.55 -9.13 14.09
N ILE A 140 16.11 -8.02 14.66
CA ILE A 140 16.54 -6.67 14.29
C ILE A 140 17.58 -6.21 15.31
N ALA A 141 18.81 -6.06 14.87
CA ALA A 141 19.92 -5.57 15.69
C ALA A 141 19.78 -4.07 15.99
N ASP A 142 20.55 -3.57 16.96
CA ASP A 142 20.51 -2.17 17.39
C ASP A 142 20.94 -1.16 16.30
N ASP A 143 21.54 -1.63 15.20
CA ASP A 143 21.86 -0.85 13.99
C ASP A 143 20.82 -1.00 12.86
N GLY A 144 19.67 -1.58 13.14
CA GLY A 144 18.57 -1.78 12.18
C GLY A 144 18.79 -2.90 11.16
N ARG A 145 19.85 -3.71 11.26
CA ARG A 145 20.04 -4.88 10.38
C ARG A 145 19.15 -6.04 10.82
N VAL A 146 18.54 -6.70 9.86
CA VAL A 146 17.95 -8.03 10.08
C VAL A 146 19.10 -9.05 10.02
N THR A 147 19.45 -9.64 11.17
CA THR A 147 20.61 -10.56 11.31
C THR A 147 20.21 -12.02 11.21
N GLU A 148 18.98 -12.36 11.60
CA GLU A 148 18.41 -13.69 11.49
C GLU A 148 16.97 -13.57 10.99
N SER A 149 16.55 -14.51 10.17
CA SER A 149 15.14 -14.58 9.74
C SER A 149 14.74 -16.00 9.38
N THR A 150 13.47 -16.30 9.56
CA THR A 150 12.84 -17.55 9.13
C THR A 150 11.36 -17.36 8.90
N MET A 151 10.72 -18.32 8.22
CA MET A 151 9.28 -18.32 7.97
C MET A 151 8.69 -19.69 8.23
N TYR A 152 7.54 -19.75 8.90
CA TYR A 152 6.84 -20.99 9.25
C TYR A 152 5.34 -20.78 9.41
N SER A 153 4.57 -21.86 9.34
CA SER A 153 3.13 -21.83 9.59
C SER A 153 2.83 -21.93 11.09
N ALA A 154 1.86 -21.17 11.57
CA ALA A 154 1.46 -21.16 12.98
C ALA A 154 -0.06 -20.97 13.15
N ILE A 155 -0.55 -21.36 14.33
CA ILE A 155 -1.85 -20.96 14.84
C ILE A 155 -1.61 -19.74 15.72
N VAL A 156 -2.33 -18.67 15.46
CA VAL A 156 -2.21 -17.39 16.17
C VAL A 156 -3.57 -16.97 16.73
N GLN A 157 -3.58 -16.02 17.66
CA GLN A 157 -4.80 -15.40 18.15
C GLN A 157 -4.54 -13.92 18.42
N ASN A 158 -5.16 -13.03 17.67
CA ASN A 158 -5.09 -11.59 17.90
C ASN A 158 -5.68 -11.27 19.29
N LYS A 159 -4.91 -10.62 20.16
CA LYS A 159 -5.32 -10.24 21.51
C LYS A 159 -5.81 -8.80 21.62
N ALA A 160 -5.47 -7.97 20.64
CA ALA A 160 -5.88 -6.57 20.60
C ALA A 160 -5.92 -6.04 19.16
N GLN A 161 -7.10 -5.68 18.70
CA GLN A 161 -7.27 -4.88 17.50
C GLN A 161 -7.16 -3.40 17.87
N LEU A 162 -6.19 -2.71 17.29
CA LEU A 162 -5.87 -1.31 17.55
C LEU A 162 -6.04 -0.50 16.28
N THR A 163 -6.16 0.83 16.42
CA THR A 163 -6.33 1.74 15.30
C THR A 163 -5.12 2.66 15.13
N TYR A 164 -4.79 3.01 13.88
CA TYR A 164 -3.66 3.88 13.58
C TYR A 164 -3.69 5.20 14.36
N ASP A 165 -4.81 5.90 14.37
CA ASP A 165 -4.90 7.21 15.00
C ASP A 165 -4.76 7.13 16.53
N ALA A 166 -5.39 6.13 17.16
CA ALA A 166 -5.31 5.97 18.61
C ALA A 166 -3.91 5.56 19.08
N VAL A 167 -3.23 4.68 18.31
CA VAL A 167 -1.86 4.25 18.64
C VAL A 167 -0.86 5.39 18.37
N ALA A 168 -1.00 6.12 17.26
CA ALA A 168 -0.13 7.25 16.95
C ALA A 168 -0.21 8.33 18.05
N ALA A 169 -1.42 8.78 18.40
CA ALA A 169 -1.62 9.77 19.43
C ALA A 169 -1.06 9.33 20.80
N TRP A 170 -1.17 8.03 21.12
CA TRP A 170 -0.60 7.46 22.34
C TRP A 170 0.93 7.40 22.31
N LEU A 171 1.55 6.97 21.19
CA LEU A 171 3.00 6.92 21.02
C LEU A 171 3.65 8.30 20.99
N ASP A 172 2.96 9.30 20.43
CA ASP A 172 3.43 10.68 20.33
C ASP A 172 3.16 11.49 21.62
N GLU A 173 2.53 10.86 22.62
CA GLU A 173 2.15 11.51 23.90
C GLU A 173 1.38 12.83 23.69
N GLU A 174 0.50 12.86 22.70
CA GLU A 174 -0.25 14.07 22.35
C GLU A 174 -1.04 14.61 23.54
N PRO A 175 -1.04 15.93 23.78
CA PRO A 175 -1.80 16.53 24.90
C PRO A 175 -3.29 16.19 24.80
N GLY A 176 -3.81 15.50 25.83
CA GLY A 176 -5.21 15.08 25.89
C GLY A 176 -5.52 13.77 25.18
N ALA A 177 -4.53 13.11 24.55
CA ALA A 177 -4.71 11.78 23.99
C ALA A 177 -5.12 10.78 25.07
N LYS A 178 -6.14 9.98 24.77
CA LYS A 178 -6.56 8.90 25.66
C LYS A 178 -5.79 7.64 25.30
N THR A 179 -5.28 6.94 26.32
CA THR A 179 -4.74 5.61 26.11
C THR A 179 -5.81 4.71 25.46
N PRO A 180 -5.49 4.04 24.33
CA PRO A 180 -6.44 3.12 23.69
C PRO A 180 -7.00 2.10 24.71
N GLN A 181 -8.28 1.80 24.62
CA GLN A 181 -8.97 0.97 25.65
C GLN A 181 -8.28 -0.40 25.83
N ARG A 182 -7.76 -1.00 24.76
CA ARG A 182 -7.03 -2.30 24.82
C ARG A 182 -5.69 -2.20 25.52
N LEU A 183 -5.12 -1.02 25.67
CA LEU A 183 -3.86 -0.77 26.38
C LEU A 183 -4.09 -0.40 27.86
N LEU A 184 -5.31 -0.05 28.25
CA LEU A 184 -5.63 0.29 29.64
C LEU A 184 -5.45 -0.95 30.54
N GLY A 185 -4.55 -0.85 31.54
CA GLY A 185 -4.26 -1.94 32.45
C GLY A 185 -3.46 -3.11 31.86
N ASN A 186 -3.04 -3.01 30.60
CA ASN A 186 -2.23 -4.02 29.91
C ASN A 186 -0.80 -3.51 29.65
N GLY A 187 0.02 -3.48 30.72
CA GLY A 187 1.40 -3.00 30.64
C GLY A 187 2.27 -3.79 29.66
N ASP A 188 2.05 -5.09 29.54
CA ASP A 188 2.82 -5.95 28.65
C ASP A 188 2.55 -5.58 27.17
N LEU A 189 1.30 -5.30 26.80
CA LEU A 189 0.96 -4.86 25.46
C LEU A 189 1.52 -3.45 25.15
N GLN A 190 1.55 -2.54 26.13
CA GLN A 190 2.20 -1.25 25.98
C GLN A 190 3.70 -1.40 25.71
N VAL A 191 4.37 -2.33 26.44
CA VAL A 191 5.79 -2.64 26.19
C VAL A 191 5.98 -3.24 24.80
N GLN A 192 5.10 -4.13 24.36
CA GLN A 192 5.12 -4.71 23.01
C GLN A 192 5.10 -3.63 21.93
N LEU A 193 4.15 -2.72 21.99
CA LEU A 193 4.00 -1.64 21.00
C LEU A 193 5.21 -0.71 20.96
N LYS A 194 5.78 -0.37 22.12
CA LYS A 194 7.00 0.45 22.18
C LYS A 194 8.22 -0.28 21.60
N MET A 195 8.33 -1.59 21.77
CA MET A 195 9.39 -2.39 21.15
C MET A 195 9.21 -2.47 19.63
N GLN A 196 7.98 -2.66 19.15
CA GLN A 196 7.67 -2.66 17.71
C GLN A 196 7.99 -1.32 17.07
N ASP A 197 7.58 -0.21 17.69
CA ASP A 197 7.86 1.14 17.21
C ASP A 197 9.35 1.45 17.17
N ALA A 198 10.11 1.08 18.20
CA ALA A 198 11.55 1.25 18.24
C ALA A 198 12.26 0.42 17.14
N ALA A 199 11.84 -0.83 16.93
CA ALA A 199 12.41 -1.69 15.89
C ALA A 199 12.08 -1.16 14.47
N ALA A 200 10.84 -0.72 14.24
CA ALA A 200 10.42 -0.11 12.99
C ALA A 200 11.22 1.17 12.68
N HIS A 201 11.49 1.99 13.70
CA HIS A 201 12.31 3.18 13.56
C HIS A 201 13.75 2.86 13.10
N LEU A 202 14.40 1.86 13.72
CA LEU A 202 15.74 1.41 13.31
C LEU A 202 15.77 0.91 11.86
N LEU A 203 14.77 0.11 11.46
CA LEU A 203 14.63 -0.35 10.07
C LEU A 203 14.50 0.81 9.10
N ARG A 204 13.70 1.82 9.44
CA ARG A 204 13.50 3.02 8.61
C ARG A 204 14.77 3.84 8.49
N GLU A 205 15.45 4.14 9.60
CA GLU A 205 16.71 4.92 9.58
C GLU A 205 17.73 4.24 8.66
N ARG A 206 17.91 2.94 8.80
CA ARG A 206 18.82 2.18 7.94
C ARG A 206 18.45 2.25 6.45
N ARG A 207 17.16 2.18 6.11
CA ARG A 207 16.72 2.30 4.71
C ARG A 207 16.95 3.72 4.17
N HIS A 208 16.73 4.76 4.99
CA HIS A 208 17.02 6.14 4.59
C HIS A 208 18.52 6.38 4.39
N GLU A 209 19.39 5.80 5.22
CA GLU A 209 20.84 5.80 4.98
C GLU A 209 21.22 5.13 3.65
N ALA A 210 20.49 4.12 3.23
CA ALA A 210 20.65 3.46 1.94
C ALA A 210 19.98 4.21 0.77
N GLY A 211 19.26 5.32 1.03
CA GLY A 211 18.61 6.16 0.03
C GLY A 211 17.11 5.90 -0.16
N ALA A 212 16.42 5.26 0.81
CA ALA A 212 14.96 5.18 0.77
C ALA A 212 14.34 6.58 0.81
N LEU A 213 13.45 6.86 -0.14
CA LEU A 213 12.93 8.20 -0.38
C LEU A 213 11.83 8.57 0.60
N THR A 214 11.95 9.74 1.21
CA THR A 214 10.93 10.35 2.05
C THR A 214 9.88 11.05 1.19
N PHE A 215 8.62 10.64 1.32
CA PHE A 215 7.50 11.30 0.67
C PHE A 215 6.41 11.67 1.67
N GLN A 216 5.76 12.78 1.39
CA GLN A 216 4.54 13.18 2.06
C GLN A 216 3.43 13.29 1.02
N THR A 217 2.46 12.38 1.09
CA THR A 217 1.28 12.40 0.23
C THR A 217 0.04 12.67 1.06
N THR A 218 -0.86 13.49 0.53
CA THR A 218 -2.18 13.69 1.12
C THR A 218 -3.19 12.94 0.26
N GLU A 219 -3.75 11.89 0.81
CA GLU A 219 -4.85 11.20 0.16
C GLU A 219 -6.17 11.84 0.53
N LEU A 220 -7.03 12.07 -0.49
CA LEU A 220 -8.40 12.48 -0.26
C LEU A 220 -9.30 11.24 -0.25
N ARG A 221 -10.06 11.08 0.83
CA ARG A 221 -11.12 10.07 0.93
C ARG A 221 -12.47 10.76 0.89
N PRO A 222 -13.36 10.38 -0.04
CA PRO A 222 -14.71 10.93 -0.04
C PRO A 222 -15.48 10.42 1.18
N VAL A 223 -16.08 11.35 1.92
CA VAL A 223 -17.07 11.03 2.94
C VAL A 223 -18.42 10.96 2.26
N VAL A 224 -19.03 9.77 2.32
CA VAL A 224 -20.31 9.51 1.66
C VAL A 224 -21.39 9.19 2.66
N THR A 225 -22.60 9.68 2.41
CA THR A 225 -23.79 9.26 3.11
C THR A 225 -24.21 7.83 2.70
N PRO A 226 -25.10 7.13 3.44
CA PRO A 226 -25.54 5.78 3.10
C PRO A 226 -26.14 5.63 1.69
N ASP A 227 -26.72 6.71 1.14
CA ASP A 227 -27.24 6.77 -0.23
C ASP A 227 -26.16 7.03 -1.30
N GLY A 228 -24.88 7.20 -0.88
CA GLY A 228 -23.74 7.41 -1.78
C GLY A 228 -23.50 8.86 -2.20
N THR A 229 -24.15 9.84 -1.55
CA THR A 229 -23.89 11.26 -1.79
C THR A 229 -22.59 11.68 -1.11
N VAL A 230 -21.67 12.33 -1.85
CA VAL A 230 -20.44 12.90 -1.28
C VAL A 230 -20.78 14.15 -0.49
N VAL A 231 -20.42 14.16 0.79
CA VAL A 231 -20.63 15.31 1.70
C VAL A 231 -19.33 16.03 2.02
N ASP A 232 -18.18 15.35 1.93
CA ASP A 232 -16.87 15.93 2.22
C ASP A 232 -15.74 15.15 1.54
N LEU A 233 -14.54 15.73 1.49
CA LEU A 233 -13.28 15.09 1.10
C LEU A 233 -12.29 15.26 2.26
N GLN A 234 -12.10 14.21 3.03
CA GLN A 234 -11.17 14.23 4.15
C GLN A 234 -9.75 13.88 3.71
N ALA A 235 -8.80 14.68 4.19
CA ALA A 235 -7.39 14.42 3.99
C ALA A 235 -6.91 13.34 4.98
N HIS A 236 -6.32 12.27 4.46
CA HIS A 236 -5.65 11.25 5.26
C HIS A 236 -4.14 11.43 5.14
N VAL A 237 -3.48 11.59 6.30
CA VAL A 237 -2.02 11.78 6.39
C VAL A 237 -1.41 10.62 7.16
N HIS A 238 -0.28 10.11 6.69
CA HIS A 238 0.47 9.07 7.39
C HIS A 238 0.94 9.57 8.76
N ASN A 239 0.59 8.84 9.81
CA ASN A 239 1.00 9.10 11.19
C ASN A 239 2.10 8.12 11.65
N ARG A 240 2.52 8.19 12.92
CA ARG A 240 3.57 7.34 13.48
C ARG A 240 3.21 5.85 13.43
N ALA A 241 1.96 5.50 13.70
CA ALA A 241 1.52 4.11 13.70
C ALA A 241 1.40 3.52 12.29
N THR A 242 0.98 4.32 11.28
CA THR A 242 1.01 3.86 9.88
C THR A 242 2.43 3.61 9.41
N ARG A 243 3.40 4.46 9.81
CA ARG A 243 4.82 4.25 9.49
C ARG A 243 5.40 3.02 10.21
N LEU A 244 5.01 2.79 11.48
CA LEU A 244 5.42 1.59 12.22
C LEU A 244 5.06 0.32 11.43
N ILE A 245 3.80 0.18 11.03
CA ILE A 245 3.34 -1.00 10.27
C ILE A 245 4.00 -1.05 8.89
N GLU A 246 4.10 0.06 8.17
CA GLU A 246 4.79 0.12 6.87
C GLU A 246 6.22 -0.40 6.95
N ASP A 247 7.02 0.05 7.93
CA ASP A 247 8.41 -0.36 8.09
C ASP A 247 8.54 -1.86 8.40
N LEU A 248 7.68 -2.39 9.25
CA LEU A 248 7.63 -3.82 9.56
C LEU A 248 7.21 -4.65 8.33
N MET A 249 6.23 -4.18 7.56
CA MET A 249 5.77 -4.87 6.34
C MET A 249 6.84 -4.84 5.25
N ILE A 250 7.59 -3.74 5.11
CA ILE A 250 8.72 -3.69 4.18
C ILE A 250 9.77 -4.73 4.56
N ALA A 251 10.15 -4.82 5.83
CA ALA A 251 11.13 -5.80 6.30
C ALA A 251 10.63 -7.25 6.11
N ALA A 252 9.36 -7.54 6.41
CA ALA A 252 8.76 -8.86 6.16
C ALA A 252 8.79 -9.25 4.67
N ASN A 253 8.51 -8.29 3.79
CA ASN A 253 8.56 -8.49 2.34
C ASN A 253 9.99 -8.74 1.83
N GLU A 254 11.01 -8.10 2.42
CA GLU A 254 12.42 -8.40 2.13
C GLU A 254 12.81 -9.80 2.62
N VAL A 255 12.42 -10.16 3.84
CA VAL A 255 12.64 -11.50 4.41
C VAL A 255 11.99 -12.58 3.52
N ASN A 256 10.75 -12.38 3.09
CA ASN A 256 10.07 -13.29 2.17
C ASN A 256 10.88 -13.50 0.88
N ALA A 257 11.32 -12.41 0.29
CA ALA A 257 12.13 -12.45 -0.94
C ALA A 257 13.45 -13.21 -0.74
N GLY A 258 14.15 -12.96 0.37
CA GLY A 258 15.38 -13.66 0.75
C GLY A 258 15.16 -15.13 1.09
N PHE A 259 14.06 -15.46 1.79
CA PHE A 259 13.70 -16.83 2.13
C PHE A 259 13.50 -17.70 0.89
N LEU A 260 12.76 -17.22 -0.11
CA LEU A 260 12.56 -17.95 -1.37
C LEU A 260 13.86 -18.12 -2.15
N GLU A 261 14.71 -17.09 -2.20
CA GLU A 261 16.03 -17.15 -2.81
C GLU A 261 16.92 -18.23 -2.18
N GLN A 262 16.99 -18.26 -0.84
CA GLN A 262 17.77 -19.25 -0.08
C GLN A 262 17.30 -20.70 -0.31
N HIS A 263 15.99 -20.88 -0.58
CA HIS A 263 15.41 -22.20 -0.84
C HIS A 263 15.43 -22.57 -2.34
N GLY A 264 16.04 -21.74 -3.20
CA GLY A 264 16.14 -22.02 -4.63
C GLY A 264 14.80 -21.98 -5.38
N LEU A 265 13.81 -21.26 -4.85
CA LEU A 265 12.49 -21.14 -5.48
C LEU A 265 12.36 -19.80 -6.26
N PRO A 266 11.71 -19.83 -7.43
CA PRO A 266 11.39 -18.60 -8.14
C PRO A 266 10.43 -17.75 -7.31
N SER A 267 10.37 -16.44 -7.59
CA SER A 267 9.52 -15.51 -6.86
C SER A 267 9.00 -14.39 -7.75
N ILE A 268 7.92 -13.75 -7.31
CA ILE A 268 7.43 -12.52 -7.89
C ILE A 268 7.97 -11.36 -7.06
N ARG A 269 8.73 -10.47 -7.69
CA ARG A 269 9.30 -9.26 -7.09
C ARG A 269 8.46 -8.04 -7.39
N ARG A 270 8.36 -7.15 -6.42
CA ARG A 270 7.81 -5.81 -6.61
C ARG A 270 8.96 -4.86 -6.88
N VAL A 271 9.04 -4.31 -8.08
CA VAL A 271 10.15 -3.47 -8.51
C VAL A 271 9.68 -2.07 -8.87
N VAL A 272 10.53 -1.09 -8.56
CA VAL A 272 10.47 0.26 -9.13
C VAL A 272 11.85 0.51 -9.72
N LYS A 273 11.92 0.50 -11.04
CA LYS A 273 13.18 0.65 -11.76
C LYS A 273 13.79 2.04 -11.52
N THR A 274 15.06 2.16 -11.84
CA THR A 274 15.73 3.47 -11.93
C THR A 274 14.93 4.42 -12.81
N PRO A 275 14.71 5.67 -12.38
CA PRO A 275 13.83 6.60 -13.09
C PRO A 275 14.37 6.95 -14.49
N ALA A 276 13.62 6.61 -15.52
CA ALA A 276 13.96 6.98 -16.90
C ALA A 276 13.87 8.49 -17.17
N ARG A 277 13.20 9.24 -16.30
CA ARG A 277 13.03 10.71 -16.39
C ARG A 277 13.87 11.44 -15.33
N TRP A 278 15.06 10.93 -15.05
CA TRP A 278 15.95 11.50 -14.05
C TRP A 278 16.37 12.92 -14.35
N ASP A 279 16.56 13.27 -15.60
CA ASP A 279 16.81 14.63 -16.08
C ASP A 279 15.76 15.63 -15.61
N ARG A 280 14.48 15.23 -15.61
CA ARG A 280 13.38 16.07 -15.13
C ARG A 280 13.35 16.18 -13.60
N ILE A 281 13.75 15.15 -12.89
CA ILE A 281 13.92 15.20 -11.42
C ILE A 281 15.06 16.17 -11.09
N ARG A 282 16.18 16.12 -11.83
CA ARG A 282 17.29 17.04 -11.68
C ARG A 282 16.86 18.50 -11.95
N ALA A 283 16.12 18.73 -13.02
CA ALA A 283 15.60 20.06 -13.36
C ALA A 283 14.68 20.60 -12.24
N LEU A 284 13.78 19.76 -11.72
CA LEU A 284 12.90 20.11 -10.60
C LEU A 284 13.71 20.46 -9.34
N ALA A 285 14.73 19.66 -9.01
CA ALA A 285 15.60 19.94 -7.88
C ALA A 285 16.36 21.25 -8.05
N ALA A 286 16.89 21.54 -9.25
CA ALA A 286 17.60 22.79 -9.56
C ALA A 286 16.71 24.03 -9.39
N LEU A 287 15.44 23.99 -9.77
CA LEU A 287 14.47 25.07 -9.53
C LEU A 287 14.28 25.37 -8.04
N MET A 288 14.52 24.39 -7.17
CA MET A 288 14.41 24.51 -5.72
C MET A 288 15.77 24.67 -5.01
N GLY A 289 16.82 24.99 -5.77
CA GLY A 289 18.18 25.23 -5.26
C GLY A 289 18.95 23.95 -4.90
N GLY A 290 18.47 22.76 -5.30
CA GLY A 290 19.16 21.49 -5.15
C GLY A 290 20.08 21.18 -6.33
N ASN A 291 21.05 20.32 -6.09
CA ASN A 291 21.96 19.81 -7.13
C ASN A 291 22.05 18.29 -7.04
N LEU A 292 21.51 17.59 -8.02
CA LEU A 292 21.57 16.13 -8.11
C LEU A 292 22.60 15.68 -9.16
N PRO A 293 23.27 14.54 -8.97
CA PRO A 293 24.24 14.01 -9.91
C PRO A 293 23.62 13.71 -11.28
N GLU A 294 24.47 13.53 -12.29
CA GLU A 294 24.04 13.24 -13.67
C GLU A 294 23.34 11.87 -13.74
N GLU A 295 23.93 10.86 -13.12
CA GLU A 295 23.35 9.54 -13.02
C GLU A 295 22.36 9.45 -11.85
N PRO A 296 21.28 8.64 -11.99
CA PRO A 296 20.30 8.44 -10.91
C PRO A 296 20.93 7.91 -9.63
N ASP A 297 20.79 8.67 -8.55
CA ASP A 297 21.27 8.31 -7.22
C ASP A 297 20.20 8.57 -6.15
N ALA A 298 19.76 7.48 -5.52
CA ALA A 298 18.71 7.53 -4.52
C ALA A 298 19.16 8.26 -3.24
N VAL A 299 20.43 8.13 -2.83
CA VAL A 299 20.95 8.78 -1.62
C VAL A 299 20.95 10.31 -1.78
N SER A 300 21.43 10.80 -2.92
CA SER A 300 21.41 12.24 -3.22
C SER A 300 19.99 12.80 -3.33
N LEU A 301 19.08 12.03 -3.92
CA LEU A 301 17.67 12.42 -4.02
C LEU A 301 17.03 12.48 -2.63
N GLU A 302 17.26 11.49 -1.78
CA GLU A 302 16.76 11.49 -0.40
C GLU A 302 17.32 12.67 0.41
N ALA A 303 18.61 12.95 0.33
CA ALA A 303 19.20 14.10 1.00
C ALA A 303 18.55 15.44 0.57
N PHE A 304 18.24 15.57 -0.73
CA PHE A 304 17.51 16.73 -1.26
C PHE A 304 16.08 16.78 -0.71
N LEU A 305 15.35 15.65 -0.72
CA LEU A 305 13.97 15.59 -0.21
C LEU A 305 13.91 15.94 1.28
N GLN A 306 14.79 15.39 2.09
CA GLN A 306 14.88 15.72 3.53
C GLN A 306 15.21 17.20 3.77
N GLN A 307 16.09 17.78 2.97
CA GLN A 307 16.37 19.22 3.03
C GLN A 307 15.12 20.03 2.75
N GLN A 308 14.39 19.70 1.67
CA GLN A 308 13.14 20.39 1.30
C GLN A 308 12.06 20.23 2.36
N GLN A 309 11.91 19.05 2.94
CA GLN A 309 10.97 18.83 4.04
C GLN A 309 11.21 19.75 5.23
N ARG A 310 12.49 20.00 5.58
CA ARG A 310 12.88 20.89 6.69
C ARG A 310 12.75 22.36 6.35
N THR A 311 13.16 22.75 5.15
CA THR A 311 13.26 24.18 4.76
C THR A 311 11.99 24.72 4.12
N ASN A 312 11.15 23.86 3.53
CA ASN A 312 9.94 24.23 2.80
C ASN A 312 8.76 23.25 3.04
N PRO A 313 8.39 22.99 4.30
CA PRO A 313 7.40 21.96 4.65
C PRO A 313 6.02 22.21 4.04
N ALA A 314 5.62 23.47 3.82
CA ALA A 314 4.33 23.81 3.24
C ALA A 314 4.15 23.32 1.79
N HIS A 315 5.23 23.07 1.07
CA HIS A 315 5.24 22.67 -0.35
C HIS A 315 5.81 21.26 -0.57
N PHE A 316 6.18 20.59 0.52
CA PHE A 316 6.83 19.29 0.43
C PHE A 316 5.91 18.19 -0.13
N ALA A 317 4.60 18.25 0.18
CA ALA A 317 3.63 17.31 -0.39
C ALA A 317 3.50 17.45 -1.92
N GLU A 318 3.58 18.65 -2.46
CA GLU A 318 3.53 18.93 -3.91
C GLU A 318 4.82 18.45 -4.60
N LEU A 319 5.98 18.71 -4.00
CA LEU A 319 7.25 18.19 -4.45
C LEU A 319 7.25 16.67 -4.47
N SER A 320 6.83 16.04 -3.38
CA SER A 320 6.71 14.57 -3.25
C SER A 320 5.88 13.98 -4.39
N LEU A 321 4.70 14.54 -4.67
CA LEU A 321 3.84 14.09 -5.76
C LEU A 321 4.52 14.24 -7.13
N SER A 322 5.23 15.35 -7.36
CA SER A 322 5.95 15.60 -8.61
C SER A 322 7.07 14.59 -8.83
N VAL A 323 7.86 14.32 -7.80
CA VAL A 323 8.93 13.31 -7.85
C VAL A 323 8.35 11.91 -8.06
N ILE A 324 7.30 11.50 -7.31
CA ILE A 324 6.63 10.20 -7.48
C ILE A 324 6.17 9.99 -8.94
N LYS A 325 5.57 11.00 -9.57
CA LYS A 325 5.15 10.91 -10.98
C LYS A 325 6.34 10.76 -11.96
N LEU A 326 7.51 11.23 -11.59
CA LEU A 326 8.72 11.15 -12.41
C LEU A 326 9.52 9.86 -12.17
N LEU A 327 9.43 9.26 -10.99
CA LEU A 327 10.06 7.96 -10.69
C LEU A 327 9.56 6.84 -11.61
N GLY A 328 8.30 6.89 -11.99
CA GLY A 328 7.66 5.82 -12.75
C GLY A 328 6.80 4.94 -11.86
N ARG A 329 6.21 3.90 -12.48
CA ARG A 329 5.32 2.98 -11.78
C ARG A 329 6.06 1.76 -11.23
N GLY A 330 5.53 1.19 -10.16
CA GLY A 330 5.95 -0.14 -9.72
C GLY A 330 5.36 -1.22 -10.63
N GLU A 331 6.08 -2.32 -10.79
CA GLU A 331 5.65 -3.48 -11.55
C GLU A 331 5.99 -4.78 -10.81
N TYR A 332 5.29 -5.85 -11.12
CA TYR A 332 5.65 -7.18 -10.68
C TYR A 332 6.50 -7.87 -11.75
N MET A 333 7.57 -8.50 -11.31
CA MET A 333 8.48 -9.25 -12.18
C MET A 333 8.78 -10.63 -11.57
N MET A 334 8.77 -11.66 -12.38
CA MET A 334 9.26 -12.96 -11.98
C MET A 334 10.80 -12.92 -11.89
N LYS A 335 11.35 -13.57 -10.86
CA LYS A 335 12.79 -13.74 -10.64
C LYS A 335 13.13 -15.21 -10.44
N VAL A 336 14.09 -15.70 -11.19
CA VAL A 336 14.73 -17.02 -10.97
C VAL A 336 15.85 -16.86 -9.93
N PRO A 337 16.04 -17.82 -9.01
CA PRO A 337 17.15 -17.79 -8.06
C PRO A 337 18.50 -17.67 -8.74
N GLY A 338 19.38 -16.84 -8.17
CA GLY A 338 20.72 -16.59 -8.71
C GLY A 338 20.78 -15.59 -9.86
N GLU A 339 19.67 -15.15 -10.44
CA GLU A 339 19.66 -14.09 -11.44
C GLU A 339 19.62 -12.70 -10.77
N GLU A 340 20.13 -11.69 -11.48
CA GLU A 340 19.94 -10.29 -11.07
C GLU A 340 18.53 -9.79 -11.45
N ALA A 341 17.93 -9.00 -10.58
CA ALA A 341 16.68 -8.33 -10.85
C ALA A 341 16.76 -6.88 -10.37
N PRO A 342 16.03 -5.95 -11.02
CA PRO A 342 15.91 -4.59 -10.51
C PRO A 342 15.35 -4.60 -9.09
N GLY A 343 15.86 -3.68 -8.24
CA GLY A 343 15.33 -3.44 -6.91
C GLY A 343 14.12 -2.51 -6.93
N HIS A 344 13.76 -2.04 -5.75
CA HIS A 344 12.75 -1.01 -5.56
C HIS A 344 13.43 0.34 -5.26
N PHE A 345 13.67 1.16 -6.29
CA PHE A 345 14.43 2.41 -6.19
C PHE A 345 13.93 3.33 -5.06
N GLY A 346 12.61 3.52 -4.95
CA GLY A 346 12.04 4.40 -3.94
C GLY A 346 12.16 3.91 -2.49
N LEU A 347 12.31 2.60 -2.27
CA LEU A 347 12.50 1.99 -0.95
C LEU A 347 13.97 1.68 -0.64
N ALA A 348 14.87 1.84 -1.61
CA ALA A 348 16.29 1.47 -1.54
C ALA A 348 16.51 -0.01 -1.17
N VAL A 349 15.63 -0.91 -1.62
CA VAL A 349 15.71 -2.36 -1.37
C VAL A 349 15.95 -3.13 -2.66
N GLN A 350 16.87 -4.09 -2.63
CA GLN A 350 17.24 -4.88 -3.81
C GLN A 350 16.31 -6.09 -4.00
N ASN A 351 15.94 -6.76 -2.92
CA ASN A 351 15.09 -7.93 -2.95
C ASN A 351 13.77 -7.62 -2.26
N TYR A 352 12.74 -7.34 -3.03
CA TYR A 352 11.46 -6.94 -2.48
C TYR A 352 10.30 -7.68 -3.17
N SER A 353 9.46 -8.34 -2.39
CA SER A 353 8.23 -8.97 -2.85
C SER A 353 7.06 -8.45 -2.04
N HIS A 354 5.84 -8.60 -2.55
CA HIS A 354 4.64 -8.42 -1.75
C HIS A 354 4.21 -9.77 -1.18
N SER A 355 4.00 -9.86 0.16
CA SER A 355 3.65 -11.10 0.85
C SER A 355 2.79 -10.88 2.12
N THR A 356 2.41 -9.65 2.41
CA THR A 356 1.80 -9.27 3.70
C THR A 356 0.30 -8.99 3.62
N ALA A 357 -0.33 -9.10 2.44
CA ALA A 357 -1.76 -8.83 2.27
C ALA A 357 -2.43 -9.79 1.26
N PRO A 358 -2.43 -11.11 1.52
CA PRO A 358 -2.95 -12.13 0.58
C PRO A 358 -4.48 -12.08 0.41
N ASN A 359 -5.23 -11.46 1.32
CA ASN A 359 -6.68 -11.28 1.15
C ASN A 359 -7.03 -10.31 0.02
N ARG A 360 -6.14 -9.36 -0.28
CA ARG A 360 -6.40 -8.25 -1.19
C ARG A 360 -5.40 -8.10 -2.33
N ARG A 361 -4.32 -8.89 -2.38
CA ARG A 361 -3.36 -8.91 -3.50
C ARG A 361 -2.99 -10.34 -3.87
N TYR A 362 -3.22 -10.71 -5.11
CA TYR A 362 -2.95 -12.06 -5.60
C TYR A 362 -1.44 -12.40 -5.62
N ALA A 363 -0.59 -11.40 -5.86
CA ALA A 363 0.87 -11.59 -5.79
C ALA A 363 1.32 -12.07 -4.39
N ASP A 364 0.67 -11.61 -3.32
CA ASP A 364 0.93 -12.04 -1.94
C ASP A 364 0.46 -13.47 -1.69
N LEU A 365 -0.67 -13.87 -2.26
CA LEU A 365 -1.15 -15.26 -2.20
C LEU A 365 -0.20 -16.21 -2.95
N LEU A 366 0.32 -15.79 -4.11
CA LEU A 366 1.34 -16.56 -4.83
C LEU A 366 2.63 -16.68 -4.00
N ALA A 367 3.11 -15.60 -3.40
CA ALA A 367 4.27 -15.61 -2.51
C ALA A 367 4.04 -16.55 -1.31
N GLN A 368 2.84 -16.54 -0.72
CA GLN A 368 2.49 -17.43 0.41
C GLN A 368 2.56 -18.91 0.01
N ARG A 369 2.07 -19.28 -1.18
CA ARG A 369 2.14 -20.65 -1.71
C ARG A 369 3.58 -21.10 -1.95
N LEU A 370 4.41 -20.21 -2.49
CA LEU A 370 5.85 -20.48 -2.67
C LEU A 370 6.57 -20.67 -1.33
N VAL A 371 6.28 -19.85 -0.33
CA VAL A 371 6.83 -19.99 1.03
C VAL A 371 6.41 -21.33 1.65
N LYS A 372 5.14 -21.71 1.53
CA LYS A 372 4.66 -23.00 2.05
C LYS A 372 5.33 -24.20 1.36
N ALA A 373 5.58 -24.11 0.04
CA ALA A 373 6.36 -25.13 -0.68
C ALA A 373 7.81 -25.21 -0.18
N ALA A 374 8.44 -24.05 0.08
CA ALA A 374 9.80 -23.99 0.65
C ALA A 374 9.86 -24.60 2.06
N GLN A 375 8.88 -24.33 2.93
CA GLN A 375 8.80 -24.89 4.30
C GLN A 375 8.81 -26.42 4.30
N VAL A 376 8.13 -27.06 3.35
CA VAL A 376 8.06 -28.52 3.22
C VAL A 376 9.08 -29.08 2.20
N ARG A 377 9.96 -28.22 1.68
CA ARG A 377 11.03 -28.57 0.75
C ARG A 377 10.53 -29.29 -0.51
N THR A 378 9.42 -28.81 -1.05
CA THR A 378 8.89 -29.26 -2.35
C THR A 378 9.28 -28.27 -3.47
N ASN A 379 9.12 -28.72 -4.71
CA ASN A 379 9.28 -27.85 -5.85
C ASN A 379 8.25 -26.72 -5.86
N SER A 380 8.53 -25.65 -6.62
CA SER A 380 7.57 -24.59 -6.86
C SER A 380 6.25 -25.15 -7.39
N PRO A 381 5.08 -24.72 -6.85
CA PRO A 381 3.79 -25.11 -7.39
C PRO A 381 3.47 -24.46 -8.75
N TYR A 382 4.34 -23.58 -9.23
CA TYR A 382 4.22 -22.86 -10.49
C TYR A 382 5.49 -23.01 -11.31
N SER A 383 5.34 -23.12 -12.63
CA SER A 383 6.46 -22.97 -13.57
C SER A 383 6.92 -21.50 -13.66
N VAL A 384 8.11 -21.29 -14.19
CA VAL A 384 8.67 -19.96 -14.45
C VAL A 384 7.78 -19.14 -15.40
N ASP A 385 7.26 -19.80 -16.46
CA ASP A 385 6.39 -19.14 -17.45
C ASP A 385 5.04 -18.73 -16.83
N GLU A 386 4.46 -19.59 -16.00
CA GLU A 386 3.22 -19.24 -15.26
C GLU A 386 3.43 -18.05 -14.33
N LEU A 387 4.50 -18.03 -13.53
CA LEU A 387 4.81 -16.90 -12.66
C LEU A 387 5.06 -15.61 -13.44
N SER A 388 5.73 -15.70 -14.61
CA SER A 388 5.95 -14.54 -15.47
C SER A 388 4.64 -13.96 -16.02
N ALA A 389 3.73 -14.84 -16.47
CA ALA A 389 2.41 -14.45 -16.94
C ALA A 389 1.56 -13.83 -15.81
N LEU A 390 1.61 -14.43 -14.61
CA LEU A 390 0.90 -13.93 -13.42
C LEU A 390 1.45 -12.57 -12.94
N ALA A 391 2.77 -12.37 -12.95
CA ALA A 391 3.40 -11.09 -12.61
C ALA A 391 2.95 -9.98 -13.57
N THR A 392 2.94 -10.28 -14.89
CA THR A 392 2.45 -9.34 -15.91
C THR A 392 0.98 -8.99 -15.69
N ARG A 393 0.14 -10.00 -15.39
CA ARG A 393 -1.27 -9.80 -15.11
C ARG A 393 -1.50 -8.96 -13.85
N CYS A 394 -0.78 -9.24 -12.75
CA CYS A 394 -0.86 -8.45 -11.51
C CYS A 394 -0.53 -6.98 -11.76
N THR A 395 0.53 -6.69 -12.54
CA THR A 395 0.90 -5.32 -12.92
C THR A 395 -0.20 -4.63 -13.72
N GLN A 396 -0.75 -5.32 -14.74
CA GLN A 396 -1.80 -4.75 -15.58
C GLN A 396 -3.09 -4.45 -14.80
N LYS A 397 -3.52 -5.40 -13.97
CA LYS A 397 -4.74 -5.24 -13.17
C LYS A 397 -4.60 -4.19 -12.07
N GLU A 398 -3.41 -4.06 -11.46
CA GLU A 398 -3.12 -2.95 -10.53
C GLU A 398 -3.22 -1.59 -11.23
N ASP A 399 -2.67 -1.46 -12.44
CA ASP A 399 -2.83 -0.25 -13.25
C ASP A 399 -4.31 0.05 -13.54
N ASP A 400 -5.10 -0.96 -13.84
CA ASP A 400 -6.53 -0.79 -14.12
C ASP A 400 -7.33 -0.46 -12.86
N ALA A 401 -7.00 -1.07 -11.71
CA ALA A 401 -7.56 -0.71 -10.40
C ALA A 401 -7.30 0.76 -10.06
N ASN A 402 -6.05 1.21 -10.20
CA ASN A 402 -5.66 2.61 -9.99
C ASN A 402 -6.43 3.58 -10.89
N LYS A 403 -6.75 3.19 -12.14
CA LYS A 403 -7.56 4.01 -13.06
C LYS A 403 -9.03 4.08 -12.61
N VAL A 404 -9.60 2.98 -12.10
CA VAL A 404 -10.96 2.96 -11.53
C VAL A 404 -11.03 3.88 -10.31
N GLU A 405 -10.13 3.70 -9.34
CA GLU A 405 -10.08 4.52 -8.12
C GLU A 405 -9.93 6.01 -8.45
N ARG A 406 -9.00 6.34 -9.36
CA ARG A 406 -8.79 7.72 -9.81
C ARG A 406 -10.02 8.30 -10.49
N LEU A 407 -10.72 7.53 -11.32
CA LEU A 407 -11.95 8.00 -11.97
C LEU A 407 -13.02 8.34 -10.93
N VAL A 408 -13.27 7.45 -9.98
CA VAL A 408 -14.29 7.67 -8.94
C VAL A 408 -13.92 8.85 -8.04
N LYS A 409 -12.65 8.97 -7.63
CA LYS A 409 -12.13 10.15 -6.89
C LYS A 409 -12.37 11.45 -7.69
N LYS A 410 -12.12 11.45 -9.01
CA LYS A 410 -12.38 12.61 -9.87
C LYS A 410 -13.87 12.93 -10.00
N CYS A 411 -14.72 11.92 -10.13
CA CYS A 411 -16.18 12.11 -10.17
C CYS A 411 -16.69 12.74 -8.86
N ALA A 412 -16.21 12.26 -7.72
CA ALA A 412 -16.54 12.80 -6.39
C ALA A 412 -16.09 14.28 -6.26
N ALA A 413 -14.85 14.57 -6.64
CA ALA A 413 -14.31 15.93 -6.61
C ALA A 413 -15.06 16.88 -7.54
N ALA A 414 -15.39 16.45 -8.76
CA ALA A 414 -16.18 17.23 -9.72
C ALA A 414 -17.59 17.53 -9.19
N ALA A 415 -18.21 16.55 -8.52
CA ALA A 415 -19.52 16.75 -7.88
C ALA A 415 -19.47 17.82 -6.79
N MET A 416 -18.45 17.78 -5.93
CA MET A 416 -18.26 18.76 -4.87
C MET A 416 -17.96 20.17 -5.42
N LEU A 417 -17.14 20.27 -6.46
CA LEU A 417 -16.75 21.53 -7.06
C LEU A 417 -17.86 22.18 -7.94
N ARG A 418 -18.98 21.50 -8.18
CA ARG A 418 -20.03 21.99 -9.07
C ARG A 418 -20.61 23.35 -8.67
N SER A 419 -20.74 23.60 -7.36
CA SER A 419 -21.21 24.91 -6.85
C SER A 419 -20.13 25.98 -6.81
N HIS A 420 -18.89 25.67 -7.17
CA HIS A 420 -17.72 26.53 -7.10
C HIS A 420 -17.25 27.02 -8.47
N ILE A 421 -18.03 26.76 -9.54
CA ILE A 421 -17.69 27.24 -10.89
C ILE A 421 -17.56 28.77 -10.89
N GLY A 422 -16.48 29.29 -11.48
CA GLY A 422 -16.11 30.71 -11.48
C GLY A 422 -15.15 31.13 -10.37
N GLN A 423 -14.96 30.31 -9.32
CA GLN A 423 -14.00 30.61 -8.26
C GLN A 423 -12.55 30.47 -8.72
N GLN A 424 -11.67 31.22 -8.07
CA GLN A 424 -10.23 31.24 -8.34
C GLN A 424 -9.48 30.45 -7.28
N TYR A 425 -8.39 29.78 -7.69
CA TYR A 425 -7.57 28.93 -6.83
C TYR A 425 -6.09 29.13 -7.14
N GLU A 426 -5.27 28.98 -6.10
CA GLU A 426 -3.86 28.69 -6.28
C GLU A 426 -3.69 27.23 -6.68
N ALA A 427 -2.82 26.97 -7.65
CA ALA A 427 -2.59 25.65 -8.18
C ALA A 427 -1.11 25.43 -8.54
N VAL A 428 -0.73 24.17 -8.63
CA VAL A 428 0.58 23.75 -9.14
C VAL A 428 0.37 22.93 -10.39
N VAL A 429 1.20 23.15 -11.40
CA VAL A 429 1.20 22.34 -12.63
C VAL A 429 1.66 20.93 -12.26
N SER A 430 0.76 19.96 -12.35
CA SER A 430 0.96 18.58 -11.92
C SER A 430 1.35 17.63 -13.06
N GLY A 431 1.22 18.07 -14.31
CA GLY A 431 1.58 17.28 -15.49
C GLY A 431 1.47 18.08 -16.78
N ILE A 432 2.34 17.76 -17.74
CA ILE A 432 2.31 18.28 -19.10
C ILE A 432 2.66 17.17 -20.07
N ASN A 433 1.88 17.00 -21.13
CA ASN A 433 2.19 16.11 -22.24
C ASN A 433 1.68 16.72 -23.58
N ALA A 434 1.71 15.92 -24.64
CA ALA A 434 1.23 16.34 -25.96
C ALA A 434 -0.29 16.66 -25.97
N ASP A 435 -1.07 16.07 -25.08
CA ASP A 435 -2.53 16.23 -25.02
C ASP A 435 -2.97 17.44 -24.18
N GLY A 436 -2.06 18.04 -23.37
CA GLY A 436 -2.36 19.22 -22.56
C GLY A 436 -1.56 19.34 -21.27
N ALA A 437 -2.02 20.24 -20.42
CA ALA A 437 -1.49 20.47 -19.09
C ALA A 437 -2.55 20.19 -18.02
N TRP A 438 -2.09 19.72 -16.85
CA TRP A 438 -2.91 19.49 -15.68
C TRP A 438 -2.41 20.33 -14.52
N VAL A 439 -3.35 20.83 -13.75
CA VAL A 439 -3.06 21.58 -12.53
C VAL A 439 -3.73 20.93 -11.35
N ARG A 440 -3.10 21.04 -10.18
CA ARG A 440 -3.67 20.62 -8.90
C ARG A 440 -3.89 21.87 -8.05
N ILE A 441 -5.14 22.15 -7.70
CA ILE A 441 -5.47 23.18 -6.70
C ILE A 441 -5.10 22.66 -5.31
N THR A 442 -4.79 23.57 -4.37
CA THR A 442 -4.29 23.23 -3.05
C THR A 442 -5.41 22.93 -2.05
N HIS A 443 -6.52 23.65 -2.13
CA HIS A 443 -7.64 23.50 -1.21
C HIS A 443 -8.98 23.59 -1.95
N PRO A 444 -9.69 22.45 -2.14
CA PRO A 444 -9.27 21.06 -1.83
C PRO A 444 -8.18 20.60 -2.83
N PRO A 445 -7.31 19.60 -2.49
CA PRO A 445 -6.22 19.16 -3.35
C PRO A 445 -6.72 18.30 -4.53
N VAL A 446 -7.35 18.97 -5.51
CA VAL A 446 -8.00 18.36 -6.68
C VAL A 446 -7.24 18.68 -7.96
N GLU A 447 -7.08 17.66 -8.82
CA GLU A 447 -6.43 17.80 -10.14
C GLU A 447 -7.46 17.94 -11.26
N GLY A 448 -7.22 18.89 -12.15
CA GLY A 448 -8.02 19.10 -13.36
C GLY A 448 -7.19 19.54 -14.56
N THR A 449 -7.84 19.62 -15.72
CA THR A 449 -7.21 20.05 -16.98
C THR A 449 -7.04 21.58 -16.99
N LEU A 450 -5.92 22.06 -17.47
CA LEU A 450 -5.69 23.49 -17.70
C LEU A 450 -6.01 23.83 -19.15
N GLU A 451 -7.06 24.63 -19.38
CA GLU A 451 -7.40 25.15 -20.70
C GLU A 451 -6.46 26.28 -21.12
N GLY A 452 -6.08 26.29 -22.38
CA GLY A 452 -5.22 27.31 -22.97
C GLY A 452 -3.77 26.86 -23.15
N ALA A 453 -3.00 27.68 -23.90
CA ALA A 453 -1.64 27.29 -24.29
C ALA A 453 -0.64 27.40 -23.14
N ALA A 454 -0.26 26.26 -22.61
CA ALA A 454 0.75 26.10 -21.54
C ALA A 454 2.22 26.16 -22.05
N LYS A 455 2.51 26.92 -23.14
CA LYS A 455 3.82 26.89 -23.83
C LYS A 455 5.03 27.29 -22.99
N HIS A 456 4.82 27.84 -21.79
CA HIS A 456 5.89 28.30 -20.87
C HIS A 456 5.79 27.68 -19.47
N LEU A 457 4.90 26.71 -19.29
CA LEU A 457 4.74 26.05 -17.99
C LEU A 457 5.53 24.74 -17.96
N ASP A 458 6.03 24.39 -16.79
CA ASP A 458 6.60 23.08 -16.53
C ASP A 458 6.01 22.50 -15.22
N VAL A 459 6.14 21.21 -15.02
CA VAL A 459 5.69 20.51 -13.79
C VAL A 459 6.35 21.15 -12.58
N GLY A 460 5.53 21.49 -11.57
CA GLY A 460 5.96 22.18 -10.37
C GLY A 460 5.79 23.71 -10.40
N HIS A 461 5.47 24.32 -11.56
CA HIS A 461 5.17 25.75 -11.62
C HIS A 461 3.87 26.08 -10.89
N ARG A 462 3.87 27.17 -10.13
CA ARG A 462 2.68 27.72 -9.46
C ARG A 462 1.94 28.63 -10.41
N VAL A 463 0.63 28.52 -10.37
CA VAL A 463 -0.26 29.27 -11.23
C VAL A 463 -1.53 29.65 -10.47
N HIS A 464 -2.18 30.75 -10.89
CA HIS A 464 -3.53 31.07 -10.46
C HIS A 464 -4.51 30.65 -11.55
N VAL A 465 -5.52 29.90 -11.16
CA VAL A 465 -6.51 29.33 -12.09
C VAL A 465 -7.93 29.65 -11.65
N ARG A 466 -8.85 29.64 -12.62
CA ARG A 466 -10.29 29.76 -12.37
C ARG A 466 -10.98 28.47 -12.80
N LEU A 467 -11.84 27.93 -11.97
CA LEU A 467 -12.67 26.78 -12.31
C LEU A 467 -13.70 27.19 -13.39
N VAL A 468 -13.63 26.54 -14.54
CA VAL A 468 -14.47 26.88 -15.73
C VAL A 468 -15.64 25.93 -15.82
N SER A 469 -15.37 24.63 -15.76
CA SER A 469 -16.39 23.60 -15.90
C SER A 469 -16.12 22.36 -15.07
N VAL A 470 -17.17 21.61 -14.77
CA VAL A 470 -17.09 20.27 -14.18
C VAL A 470 -18.09 19.33 -14.84
N ASN A 471 -17.70 18.08 -15.03
CA ASN A 471 -18.59 16.99 -15.42
C ASN A 471 -18.47 15.85 -14.41
N PRO A 472 -19.33 15.78 -13.39
CA PRO A 472 -19.25 14.77 -12.33
C PRO A 472 -19.40 13.34 -12.83
N GLU A 473 -20.12 13.09 -13.94
CA GLU A 473 -20.32 11.72 -14.47
C GLU A 473 -19.05 11.16 -15.12
N ARG A 474 -18.21 12.05 -15.68
CA ARG A 474 -16.94 11.71 -16.34
C ARG A 474 -15.71 12.04 -15.52
N GLY A 475 -15.88 12.74 -14.39
CA GLY A 475 -14.77 13.21 -13.56
C GLY A 475 -13.91 14.28 -14.23
N PHE A 476 -14.50 15.08 -15.15
CA PHE A 476 -13.80 16.19 -15.79
C PHE A 476 -13.91 17.45 -14.94
N ILE A 477 -12.78 18.12 -14.79
CA ILE A 477 -12.64 19.37 -14.05
C ILE A 477 -11.70 20.23 -14.88
N ASP A 478 -12.19 21.38 -15.35
CA ASP A 478 -11.43 22.23 -16.25
C ASP A 478 -11.18 23.58 -15.61
N PHE A 479 -9.94 24.02 -15.68
CA PHE A 479 -9.45 25.29 -15.16
C PHE A 479 -8.91 26.16 -16.29
N ALA A 480 -9.13 27.46 -16.21
CA ALA A 480 -8.48 28.47 -17.09
C ALA A 480 -7.35 29.14 -16.30
N LEU A 481 -6.22 29.38 -16.98
CA LEU A 481 -5.10 30.14 -16.44
C LEU A 481 -5.50 31.62 -16.28
N ILE A 482 -5.23 32.21 -15.11
CA ILE A 482 -5.39 33.65 -14.84
C ILE A 482 -4.02 34.32 -14.87
N SER A 483 -3.04 33.75 -14.14
CA SER A 483 -1.66 34.23 -14.11
C SER A 483 -0.70 33.07 -13.77
N SER A 484 0.52 33.20 -14.20
CA SER A 484 1.62 32.27 -13.95
C SER A 484 2.71 32.92 -13.11
#